data_633a02dd5af6203bc45042ced01e4904
#
_entry.id   633a02dd5af6203bc45042ced01e4904
#
_cell.length_a   1.000
_cell.length_b   1.000
_cell.length_c   1.000
_cell.angle_alpha   90.00
_cell.angle_beta   90.00
_cell.angle_gamma   90.00
#
_symmetry.space_group_name_H-M   'P 1'
#
loop_
_entity.id
_entity.type
_entity.pdbx_description
1 polymer ?
#
loop_
_entity_poly.entity_id
_entity_poly.type
_entity_poly.pdbx_seq_one_letter_code
_entity_poly.pdbx_strand_id
1 'polypeptide(L)'
;MTRIDLLRHGETEQGGGFRGSLDDALTERGWQQMRDAVAGAGPWDVLVSSPLQRCAAFARELAAQQGLPLQLEPDLRELHFGDWEGRNAADLMQDSAESLGLFWADPYGFTPPGGEPLAQFEARVLVAIDSLRQRFAGQRLLVICHAGVMRLLLARARGLPRERLLEVVVAHGELLPLSASPAGEPAAVEV
;
A
#
# COMPACT_ATOMS: atom_id res chain seq x y z
N MET A 1 -6.59 -8.03 -20.70
CA MET A 1 -6.23 -8.19 -19.26
C MET A 1 -6.36 -6.84 -18.57
N THR A 2 -6.85 -6.81 -17.33
CA THR A 2 -6.91 -5.59 -16.51
C THR A 2 -5.50 -5.15 -16.15
N ARG A 3 -5.18 -3.88 -16.36
CA ARG A 3 -3.91 -3.28 -15.92
C ARG A 3 -4.14 -2.55 -14.61
N ILE A 4 -3.24 -2.69 -13.66
CA ILE A 4 -3.33 -2.04 -12.35
C ILE A 4 -2.04 -1.29 -12.10
N ASP A 5 -2.16 0.00 -11.83
CA ASP A 5 -1.10 0.81 -11.26
C ASP A 5 -1.42 1.03 -9.77
N LEU A 6 -0.42 0.91 -8.91
CA LEU A 6 -0.53 1.08 -7.47
C LEU A 6 0.10 2.40 -7.06
N LEU A 7 -0.62 3.23 -6.31
CA LEU A 7 -0.13 4.49 -5.74
C LEU A 7 -0.17 4.42 -4.22
N ARG A 8 0.98 4.56 -3.57
CA ARG A 8 1.02 4.74 -2.12
C ARG A 8 0.58 6.16 -1.76
N HIS A 9 -0.21 6.30 -0.69
CA HIS A 9 -0.51 7.62 -0.13
C HIS A 9 0.77 8.40 0.21
N GLY A 10 0.67 9.72 0.21
CA GLY A 10 1.75 10.63 0.60
C GLY A 10 1.96 10.71 2.11
N GLU A 11 2.86 11.61 2.53
CA GLU A 11 3.14 11.88 3.94
C GLU A 11 1.88 12.31 4.70
N THR A 12 1.75 11.85 5.95
CA THR A 12 0.60 12.14 6.83
C THR A 12 0.98 13.04 8.01
N GLU A 13 -0.01 13.74 8.57
CA GLU A 13 0.19 14.78 9.61
C GLU A 13 0.83 14.25 10.88
N GLN A 14 0.58 12.99 11.23
CA GLN A 14 1.13 12.40 12.45
C GLN A 14 2.51 11.76 12.25
N GLY A 15 3.13 11.97 11.10
CA GLY A 15 4.48 11.52 10.80
C GLY A 15 4.62 10.02 10.54
N GLY A 16 5.85 9.52 10.68
CA GLY A 16 6.18 8.11 10.47
C GLY A 16 5.75 7.20 11.61
N GLY A 17 5.76 5.88 11.35
CA GLY A 17 5.43 4.86 12.34
C GLY A 17 4.41 3.85 11.82
N PHE A 18 3.94 3.01 12.73
CA PHE A 18 2.91 2.01 12.42
C PHE A 18 1.55 2.68 12.31
N ARG A 19 1.01 2.74 11.09
CA ARG A 19 -0.24 3.40 10.71
C ARG A 19 -1.13 2.42 9.98
N GLY A 20 -1.92 1.67 10.71
CA GLY A 20 -2.91 0.77 10.13
C GLY A 20 -4.26 1.44 9.97
N SER A 21 -5.10 1.32 10.99
CA SER A 21 -6.48 1.84 11.02
C SER A 21 -6.58 3.30 11.45
N LEU A 22 -5.52 3.90 12.00
CA LEU A 22 -5.49 5.34 12.28
C LEU A 22 -5.78 6.13 11.00
N ASP A 23 -6.74 7.05 11.07
CA ASP A 23 -7.27 7.76 9.91
C ASP A 23 -6.77 9.23 9.88
N ASP A 24 -5.45 9.40 9.80
CA ASP A 24 -4.78 10.69 9.71
C ASP A 24 -4.81 11.26 8.29
N ALA A 25 -4.84 12.60 8.19
CA ALA A 25 -4.86 13.33 6.94
C ALA A 25 -3.47 13.41 6.30
N LEU A 26 -3.42 13.73 5.00
CA LEU A 26 -2.18 14.06 4.30
C LEU A 26 -1.67 15.44 4.73
N THR A 27 -0.34 15.58 4.84
CA THR A 27 0.31 16.90 4.86
C THR A 27 0.23 17.55 3.48
N GLU A 28 0.50 18.86 3.40
CA GLU A 28 0.65 19.54 2.09
C GLU A 28 1.72 18.86 1.22
N ARG A 29 2.82 18.43 1.84
CA ARG A 29 3.86 17.66 1.16
C ARG A 29 3.33 16.32 0.66
N GLY A 30 2.51 15.63 1.46
CA GLY A 30 1.89 14.36 1.07
C GLY A 30 0.98 14.52 -0.15
N TRP A 31 0.19 15.59 -0.19
CA TRP A 31 -0.60 15.96 -1.35
C TRP A 31 0.26 16.19 -2.59
N GLN A 32 1.35 16.95 -2.45
CA GLN A 32 2.26 17.25 -3.56
C GLN A 32 2.95 15.99 -4.08
N GLN A 33 3.41 15.09 -3.18
CA GLN A 33 4.01 13.79 -3.57
C GLN A 33 3.06 12.98 -4.47
N MET A 34 1.77 12.93 -4.13
CA MET A 34 0.79 12.19 -4.91
C MET A 34 0.45 12.88 -6.24
N ARG A 35 0.35 14.21 -6.25
CA ARG A 35 0.14 14.98 -7.49
C ARG A 35 1.29 14.80 -8.46
N ASP A 36 2.53 14.86 -7.98
CA ASP A 36 3.73 14.66 -8.80
C ASP A 36 3.79 13.25 -9.39
N ALA A 37 3.42 12.24 -8.59
CA ALA A 37 3.41 10.84 -9.03
C ALA A 37 2.43 10.58 -10.18
N VAL A 38 1.28 11.25 -10.19
CA VAL A 38 0.28 11.06 -11.24
C VAL A 38 0.44 12.02 -12.42
N ALA A 39 1.32 13.04 -12.28
CA ALA A 39 1.58 14.01 -13.34
C ALA A 39 2.17 13.32 -14.58
N GLY A 40 1.46 13.36 -15.70
CA GLY A 40 1.88 12.70 -16.94
C GLY A 40 1.76 11.18 -16.96
N ALA A 41 1.25 10.57 -15.90
CA ALA A 41 0.91 9.14 -15.85
C ALA A 41 -0.53 8.89 -16.34
N GLY A 42 -0.90 7.63 -16.52
CA GLY A 42 -2.22 7.28 -17.05
C GLY A 42 -2.19 7.03 -18.57
N PRO A 43 -3.29 7.16 -19.33
CA PRO A 43 -4.64 7.37 -18.76
C PRO A 43 -5.15 6.15 -17.98
N TRP A 44 -6.01 6.39 -17.00
CA TRP A 44 -6.78 5.35 -16.30
C TRP A 44 -8.26 5.43 -16.67
N ASP A 45 -8.96 4.31 -16.53
CA ASP A 45 -10.40 4.23 -16.76
C ASP A 45 -11.21 4.34 -15.47
N VAL A 46 -10.62 3.86 -14.34
CA VAL A 46 -11.27 3.81 -13.02
C VAL A 46 -10.24 4.07 -11.94
N LEU A 47 -10.63 4.83 -10.93
CA LEU A 47 -9.89 4.97 -9.67
C LEU A 47 -10.49 4.04 -8.61
N VAL A 48 -9.63 3.32 -7.91
CA VAL A 48 -9.97 2.51 -6.73
C VAL A 48 -9.15 3.01 -5.57
N SER A 49 -9.73 3.14 -4.39
CA SER A 49 -9.03 3.66 -3.23
C SER A 49 -9.38 2.93 -1.94
N SER A 50 -8.39 2.75 -1.08
CA SER A 50 -8.65 2.52 0.35
C SER A 50 -9.60 3.61 0.88
N PRO A 51 -10.54 3.29 1.79
CA PRO A 51 -11.45 4.29 2.37
C PRO A 51 -10.78 5.23 3.37
N LEU A 52 -9.56 4.92 3.85
CA LEU A 52 -8.83 5.78 4.79
C LEU A 52 -8.50 7.13 4.15
N GLN A 53 -8.68 8.23 4.91
CA GLN A 53 -8.68 9.59 4.34
C GLN A 53 -7.39 9.95 3.63
N ARG A 54 -6.23 9.47 4.07
CA ARG A 54 -4.93 9.68 3.41
C ARG A 54 -4.86 9.13 1.97
N CYS A 55 -5.75 8.20 1.62
CA CYS A 55 -5.95 7.70 0.26
C CYS A 55 -7.19 8.31 -0.38
N ALA A 56 -8.33 8.23 0.32
CA ALA A 56 -9.64 8.57 -0.24
C ALA A 56 -9.81 10.07 -0.54
N ALA A 57 -9.17 10.96 0.23
CA ALA A 57 -9.25 12.39 -0.04
C ALA A 57 -8.61 12.74 -1.39
N PHE A 58 -7.39 12.26 -1.63
CA PHE A 58 -6.71 12.44 -2.91
C PHE A 58 -7.46 11.76 -4.07
N ALA A 59 -7.96 10.54 -3.85
CA ALA A 59 -8.71 9.82 -4.87
C ALA A 59 -9.95 10.58 -5.32
N ARG A 60 -10.69 11.21 -4.40
CA ARG A 60 -11.87 12.04 -4.72
C ARG A 60 -11.50 13.29 -5.54
N GLU A 61 -10.41 13.97 -5.14
CA GLU A 61 -9.92 15.13 -5.89
C GLU A 61 -9.53 14.73 -7.32
N LEU A 62 -8.72 13.69 -7.48
CA LEU A 62 -8.26 13.21 -8.78
C LEU A 62 -9.42 12.74 -9.66
N ALA A 63 -10.39 12.00 -9.08
CA ALA A 63 -11.59 11.55 -9.77
C ALA A 63 -12.41 12.73 -10.33
N ALA A 64 -12.61 13.75 -9.51
CA ALA A 64 -13.34 14.95 -9.91
C ALA A 64 -12.59 15.74 -11.01
N GLN A 65 -11.27 15.87 -10.90
CA GLN A 65 -10.44 16.58 -11.88
C GLN A 65 -10.41 15.88 -13.25
N GLN A 66 -10.39 14.53 -13.26
CA GLN A 66 -10.28 13.76 -14.50
C GLN A 66 -11.63 13.23 -15.02
N GLY A 67 -12.71 13.43 -14.28
CA GLY A 67 -14.03 12.91 -14.64
C GLY A 67 -14.11 11.39 -14.61
N LEU A 68 -13.35 10.73 -13.74
CA LEU A 68 -13.25 9.28 -13.64
C LEU A 68 -14.17 8.72 -12.56
N PRO A 69 -14.74 7.51 -12.76
CA PRO A 69 -15.42 6.82 -11.69
C PRO A 69 -14.45 6.45 -10.56
N LEU A 70 -14.91 6.60 -9.31
CA LEU A 70 -14.17 6.24 -8.11
C LEU A 70 -14.92 5.16 -7.34
N GLN A 71 -14.20 4.09 -6.96
CA GLN A 71 -14.66 3.08 -6.03
C GLN A 71 -13.81 3.07 -4.78
N LEU A 72 -14.45 3.09 -3.61
CA LEU A 72 -13.79 2.80 -2.34
C LEU A 72 -13.83 1.30 -2.07
N GLU A 73 -12.67 0.71 -1.74
CA GLU A 73 -12.53 -0.72 -1.47
C GLU A 73 -12.00 -0.93 -0.04
N PRO A 74 -12.90 -1.36 0.89
CA PRO A 74 -12.54 -1.53 2.30
C PRO A 74 -11.42 -2.54 2.54
N ASP A 75 -11.30 -3.56 1.72
CA ASP A 75 -10.30 -4.61 1.86
C ASP A 75 -8.89 -4.19 1.41
N LEU A 76 -8.76 -2.97 0.85
CA LEU A 76 -7.47 -2.34 0.55
C LEU A 76 -6.95 -1.43 1.69
N ARG A 77 -7.56 -1.45 2.88
CA ARG A 77 -7.01 -0.77 4.06
C ARG A 77 -5.66 -1.36 4.44
N GLU A 78 -4.83 -0.56 5.12
CA GLU A 78 -3.54 -1.00 5.62
C GLU A 78 -3.70 -2.12 6.67
N LEU A 79 -2.63 -2.87 6.92
CA LEU A 79 -2.55 -3.83 8.01
C LEU A 79 -2.87 -3.14 9.34
N HIS A 80 -3.77 -3.72 10.12
CA HIS A 80 -4.07 -3.21 11.46
C HIS A 80 -2.96 -3.65 12.43
N PHE A 81 -2.25 -2.66 12.99
CA PHE A 81 -1.11 -2.92 13.87
C PHE A 81 -1.46 -2.99 15.36
N GLY A 82 -2.74 -2.90 15.73
CA GLY A 82 -3.20 -3.00 17.12
C GLY A 82 -2.54 -1.95 18.01
N ASP A 83 -1.97 -2.40 19.13
CA ASP A 83 -1.35 -1.54 20.15
C ASP A 83 -0.09 -0.81 19.66
N TRP A 84 0.42 -1.16 18.50
CA TRP A 84 1.57 -0.47 17.90
C TRP A 84 1.17 0.76 17.09
N GLU A 85 -0.11 0.94 16.80
CA GLU A 85 -0.55 2.08 16.00
C GLU A 85 -0.24 3.42 16.68
N GLY A 86 0.26 4.36 15.90
CA GLY A 86 0.70 5.67 16.38
C GLY A 86 2.11 5.69 16.95
N ARG A 87 2.75 4.55 17.12
CA ARG A 87 4.12 4.41 17.62
C ARG A 87 5.11 4.22 16.46
N ASN A 88 6.32 4.66 16.63
CA ASN A 88 7.41 4.36 15.70
C ASN A 88 8.30 3.21 16.22
N ALA A 89 9.21 2.72 15.37
CA ALA A 89 10.09 1.62 15.73
C ALA A 89 11.01 1.95 16.93
N ALA A 90 11.46 3.21 17.06
CA ALA A 90 12.30 3.62 18.17
C ALA A 90 11.55 3.61 19.50
N ASP A 91 10.25 3.98 19.49
CA ASP A 91 9.41 3.89 20.69
C ASP A 91 9.19 2.43 21.09
N LEU A 92 8.91 1.54 20.11
CA LEU A 92 8.73 0.11 20.37
C LEU A 92 10.00 -0.58 20.85
N MET A 93 11.17 -0.13 20.41
CA MET A 93 12.46 -0.65 20.90
C MET A 93 12.70 -0.40 22.40
N GLN A 94 12.00 0.54 23.01
CA GLN A 94 12.17 0.86 24.44
C GLN A 94 11.44 -0.15 25.35
N ASP A 95 10.28 -0.65 24.92
CA ASP A 95 9.41 -1.49 25.75
C ASP A 95 8.91 -2.77 25.09
N SER A 96 9.09 -2.93 23.79
CA SER A 96 8.57 -4.03 22.98
C SER A 96 9.61 -4.57 21.98
N ALA A 97 10.92 -4.42 22.30
CA ALA A 97 12.01 -4.77 21.38
C ALA A 97 11.98 -6.24 20.91
N GLU A 98 11.67 -7.17 21.82
CA GLU A 98 11.56 -8.61 21.48
C GLU A 98 10.42 -8.84 20.47
N SER A 99 9.23 -8.31 20.75
CA SER A 99 8.06 -8.42 19.85
C SER A 99 8.31 -7.80 18.49
N LEU A 100 8.97 -6.63 18.46
CA LEU A 100 9.35 -5.97 17.22
C LEU A 100 10.36 -6.80 16.43
N GLY A 101 11.33 -7.42 17.10
CA GLY A 101 12.30 -8.33 16.51
C GLY A 101 11.64 -9.57 15.90
N LEU A 102 10.67 -10.17 16.59
CA LEU A 102 9.89 -11.30 16.08
C LEU A 102 9.10 -10.93 14.82
N PHE A 103 8.43 -9.77 14.84
CA PHE A 103 7.69 -9.28 13.67
C PHE A 103 8.60 -9.05 12.46
N TRP A 104 9.79 -8.48 12.67
CA TRP A 104 10.73 -8.27 11.56
C TRP A 104 11.33 -9.55 11.02
N ALA A 105 11.56 -10.55 11.91
CA ALA A 105 12.09 -11.84 11.50
C ALA A 105 11.07 -12.71 10.75
N ASP A 106 9.82 -12.71 11.25
CA ASP A 106 8.72 -13.48 10.65
C ASP A 106 7.37 -12.75 10.85
N PRO A 107 6.99 -11.85 9.94
CA PRO A 107 5.72 -11.11 10.07
C PRO A 107 4.48 -11.99 9.89
N TYR A 108 4.61 -13.23 9.38
CA TYR A 108 3.51 -14.18 9.33
C TYR A 108 3.36 -14.98 10.64
N GLY A 109 4.47 -15.20 11.34
CA GLY A 109 4.50 -15.93 12.61
C GLY A 109 4.18 -15.06 13.83
N PHE A 110 4.27 -13.74 13.71
CA PHE A 110 4.02 -12.80 14.82
C PHE A 110 2.96 -11.75 14.45
N THR A 111 1.96 -11.61 15.31
CA THR A 111 0.94 -10.56 15.18
C THR A 111 1.09 -9.56 16.31
N PRO A 112 1.18 -8.24 16.03
CA PRO A 112 1.15 -7.21 17.08
C PRO A 112 -0.08 -7.37 17.99
N PRO A 113 0.03 -7.12 19.30
CA PRO A 113 -1.10 -7.23 20.21
C PRO A 113 -2.30 -6.43 19.74
N GLY A 114 -3.48 -7.04 19.68
CA GLY A 114 -4.70 -6.41 19.16
C GLY A 114 -4.70 -6.15 17.66
N GLY A 115 -3.66 -6.55 16.94
CA GLY A 115 -3.52 -6.34 15.50
C GLY A 115 -4.15 -7.41 14.63
N GLU A 116 -4.07 -7.24 13.32
CA GLU A 116 -4.53 -8.17 12.29
C GLU A 116 -3.42 -9.16 11.95
N PRO A 117 -3.67 -10.49 11.96
CA PRO A 117 -2.71 -11.45 11.43
C PRO A 117 -2.41 -11.20 9.95
N LEU A 118 -1.11 -11.24 9.58
CA LEU A 118 -0.70 -10.93 8.21
C LEU A 118 -1.34 -11.88 7.18
N ALA A 119 -1.63 -13.13 7.54
CA ALA A 119 -2.34 -14.07 6.68
C ALA A 119 -3.79 -13.63 6.38
N GLN A 120 -4.48 -12.98 7.33
CA GLN A 120 -5.82 -12.43 7.11
C GLN A 120 -5.76 -11.19 6.23
N PHE A 121 -4.79 -10.31 6.48
CA PHE A 121 -4.50 -9.17 5.62
C PHE A 121 -4.24 -9.60 4.17
N GLU A 122 -3.36 -10.59 3.96
CA GLU A 122 -3.08 -11.16 2.65
C GLU A 122 -4.36 -11.65 1.97
N ALA A 123 -5.16 -12.45 2.69
CA ALA A 123 -6.38 -13.03 2.13
C ALA A 123 -7.37 -11.95 1.63
N ARG A 124 -7.66 -10.92 2.46
CA ARG A 124 -8.60 -9.86 2.05
C ARG A 124 -8.09 -9.03 0.88
N VAL A 125 -6.81 -8.67 0.90
CA VAL A 125 -6.21 -7.87 -0.19
C VAL A 125 -6.24 -8.63 -1.52
N LEU A 126 -5.91 -9.93 -1.51
CA LEU A 126 -5.91 -10.74 -2.73
C LEU A 126 -7.32 -10.94 -3.28
N VAL A 127 -8.32 -11.19 -2.41
CA VAL A 127 -9.73 -11.28 -2.83
C VAL A 127 -10.19 -9.96 -3.46
N ALA A 128 -9.84 -8.81 -2.86
CA ALA A 128 -10.18 -7.50 -3.41
C ALA A 128 -9.56 -7.30 -4.81
N ILE A 129 -8.27 -7.57 -4.98
CA ILE A 129 -7.58 -7.41 -6.26
C ILE A 129 -8.14 -8.33 -7.34
N ASP A 130 -8.45 -9.57 -7.00
CA ASP A 130 -9.03 -10.53 -7.96
C ASP A 130 -10.45 -10.12 -8.37
N SER A 131 -11.27 -9.65 -7.42
CA SER A 131 -12.58 -9.06 -7.70
C SER A 131 -12.49 -7.85 -8.63
N LEU A 132 -11.55 -6.94 -8.37
CA LEU A 132 -11.32 -5.77 -9.23
C LEU A 132 -10.90 -6.17 -10.65
N ARG A 133 -10.03 -7.17 -10.80
CA ARG A 133 -9.62 -7.70 -12.11
C ARG A 133 -10.77 -8.27 -12.91
N GLN A 134 -11.70 -8.94 -12.25
CA GLN A 134 -12.89 -9.52 -12.90
C GLN A 134 -13.89 -8.43 -13.28
N ARG A 135 -14.21 -7.51 -12.37
CA ARG A 135 -15.23 -6.46 -12.57
C ARG A 135 -14.82 -5.44 -13.61
N PHE A 136 -13.54 -5.14 -13.71
CA PHE A 136 -12.99 -4.15 -14.63
C PHE A 136 -12.11 -4.79 -15.72
N ALA A 137 -12.58 -5.92 -16.27
CA ALA A 137 -11.86 -6.64 -17.30
C ALA A 137 -11.54 -5.75 -18.51
N GLY A 138 -10.27 -5.71 -18.91
CA GLY A 138 -9.79 -4.92 -20.05
C GLY A 138 -9.49 -3.45 -19.75
N GLN A 139 -9.81 -2.95 -18.55
CA GLN A 139 -9.60 -1.56 -18.14
C GLN A 139 -8.25 -1.37 -17.45
N ARG A 140 -7.83 -0.11 -17.34
CA ARG A 140 -6.67 0.33 -16.59
C ARG A 140 -7.10 1.02 -15.31
N LEU A 141 -6.71 0.47 -14.16
CA LEU A 141 -7.06 0.96 -12.84
C LEU A 141 -5.89 1.69 -12.20
N LEU A 142 -6.17 2.79 -11.50
CA LEU A 142 -5.26 3.32 -10.47
C LEU A 142 -5.81 2.91 -9.11
N VAL A 143 -5.02 2.14 -8.36
CA VAL A 143 -5.34 1.69 -7.00
C VAL A 143 -4.52 2.51 -6.00
N ILE A 144 -5.19 3.36 -5.24
CA ILE A 144 -4.59 4.23 -4.23
C ILE A 144 -4.68 3.54 -2.87
N CYS A 145 -3.54 3.18 -2.30
CA CYS A 145 -3.48 2.33 -1.12
C CYS A 145 -2.23 2.61 -0.25
N HIS A 146 -1.73 1.61 0.44
CA HIS A 146 -0.75 1.72 1.51
C HIS A 146 0.49 0.88 1.23
N ALA A 147 1.54 1.12 2.02
CA ALA A 147 2.81 0.42 1.87
C ALA A 147 2.69 -1.10 2.04
N GLY A 148 1.94 -1.57 3.05
CA GLY A 148 1.74 -3.01 3.28
C GLY A 148 1.01 -3.68 2.14
N VAL A 149 -0.06 -3.07 1.62
CA VAL A 149 -0.79 -3.54 0.45
C VAL A 149 0.12 -3.65 -0.77
N MET A 150 0.90 -2.59 -1.05
CA MET A 150 1.82 -2.59 -2.19
C MET A 150 2.94 -3.61 -2.05
N ARG A 151 3.56 -3.73 -0.85
CA ARG A 151 4.59 -4.74 -0.56
C ARG A 151 4.08 -6.14 -0.85
N LEU A 152 2.89 -6.47 -0.34
CA LEU A 152 2.28 -7.78 -0.55
C LEU A 152 2.08 -8.08 -2.04
N LEU A 153 1.46 -7.16 -2.76
CA LEU A 153 1.13 -7.35 -4.18
C LEU A 153 2.38 -7.41 -5.05
N LEU A 154 3.36 -6.53 -4.80
CA LEU A 154 4.62 -6.49 -5.55
C LEU A 154 5.51 -7.69 -5.23
N ALA A 155 5.59 -8.13 -3.97
CA ALA A 155 6.33 -9.34 -3.59
C ALA A 155 5.78 -10.57 -4.34
N ARG A 156 4.46 -10.73 -4.37
CA ARG A 156 3.82 -11.83 -5.11
C ARG A 156 4.05 -11.72 -6.61
N ALA A 157 3.89 -10.53 -7.19
CA ALA A 157 4.12 -10.32 -8.62
C ALA A 157 5.56 -10.63 -9.04
N ARG A 158 6.52 -10.40 -8.13
CA ARG A 158 7.95 -10.71 -8.33
C ARG A 158 8.33 -12.15 -7.96
N GLY A 159 7.39 -12.96 -7.46
CA GLY A 159 7.66 -14.32 -7.01
C GLY A 159 8.56 -14.41 -5.78
N LEU A 160 8.61 -13.36 -4.95
CA LEU A 160 9.40 -13.36 -3.73
C LEU A 160 8.79 -14.31 -2.68
N PRO A 161 9.62 -15.04 -1.93
CA PRO A 161 9.16 -15.82 -0.79
C PRO A 161 8.62 -14.90 0.33
N ARG A 162 7.74 -15.45 1.18
CA ARG A 162 7.03 -14.68 2.22
C ARG A 162 7.97 -13.98 3.20
N GLU A 163 9.08 -14.61 3.53
CA GLU A 163 10.11 -14.12 4.46
C GLU A 163 10.76 -12.81 3.95
N ARG A 164 10.66 -12.57 2.64
CA ARG A 164 11.24 -11.38 2.00
C ARG A 164 10.24 -10.25 1.78
N LEU A 165 9.03 -10.36 2.35
CA LEU A 165 7.99 -9.33 2.20
C LEU A 165 8.45 -7.94 2.61
N LEU A 166 9.16 -7.83 3.73
CA LEU A 166 9.61 -6.55 4.28
C LEU A 166 10.78 -5.92 3.52
N GLU A 167 11.43 -6.67 2.63
CA GLU A 167 12.49 -6.15 1.75
C GLU A 167 11.94 -5.25 0.62
N VAL A 168 10.65 -5.37 0.31
CA VAL A 168 10.01 -4.52 -0.70
C VAL A 168 9.83 -3.12 -0.14
N VAL A 169 10.67 -2.19 -0.58
CA VAL A 169 10.58 -0.77 -0.19
C VAL A 169 9.59 -0.06 -1.10
N VAL A 170 8.72 0.75 -0.51
CA VAL A 170 7.77 1.60 -1.23
C VAL A 170 7.78 2.98 -0.57
N ALA A 171 8.15 4.02 -1.31
CA ALA A 171 8.18 5.40 -0.80
C ALA A 171 6.77 6.04 -0.76
N HIS A 172 6.59 7.12 0.01
CA HIS A 172 5.37 7.93 -0.05
C HIS A 172 5.18 8.53 -1.45
N GLY A 173 3.96 8.49 -1.97
CA GLY A 173 3.65 8.96 -3.32
C GLY A 173 4.25 8.11 -4.44
N GLU A 174 4.77 6.92 -4.16
CA GLU A 174 5.33 6.06 -5.20
C GLU A 174 4.23 5.41 -6.04
N LEU A 175 4.36 5.52 -7.36
CA LEU A 175 3.46 4.93 -8.36
C LEU A 175 4.18 3.79 -9.08
N LEU A 176 3.66 2.57 -8.98
CA LEU A 176 4.26 1.38 -9.56
C LEU A 176 3.22 0.53 -10.30
N PRO A 177 3.55 -0.04 -11.48
CA PRO A 177 2.66 -0.98 -12.14
C PRO A 177 2.63 -2.31 -11.39
N LEU A 178 1.45 -2.90 -11.23
CA LEU A 178 1.27 -4.26 -10.75
C LEU A 178 1.40 -5.23 -11.94
N SER A 179 2.60 -5.39 -12.44
CA SER A 179 2.93 -6.39 -13.46
C SER A 179 3.75 -7.50 -12.83
N ALA A 180 3.52 -8.74 -13.25
CA ALA A 180 4.52 -9.78 -13.04
C ALA A 180 5.76 -9.35 -13.84
N SER A 181 6.85 -8.97 -13.18
CA SER A 181 8.13 -8.88 -13.86
C SER A 181 8.46 -10.27 -14.42
N PRO A 182 8.84 -10.38 -15.69
CA PRO A 182 9.51 -11.60 -16.11
C PRO A 182 10.72 -11.78 -15.20
N ALA A 183 10.87 -12.97 -14.63
CA ALA A 183 12.03 -13.31 -13.82
C ALA A 183 13.30 -13.08 -14.67
N GLY A 184 14.15 -12.14 -14.27
CA GLY A 184 15.48 -11.95 -14.83
C GLY A 184 15.70 -10.63 -15.55
N GLU A 185 15.96 -9.58 -14.75
CA GLU A 185 17.05 -8.64 -15.05
C GLU A 185 17.42 -7.96 -13.72
N PRO A 186 18.64 -8.15 -13.20
CA PRO A 186 19.10 -7.34 -12.08
C PRO A 186 19.21 -5.89 -12.57
N ALA A 187 18.63 -4.96 -11.81
CA ALA A 187 18.85 -3.54 -12.04
C ALA A 187 20.37 -3.29 -12.07
N ALA A 188 20.85 -2.74 -13.18
CA ALA A 188 22.23 -2.31 -13.29
C ALA A 188 22.46 -1.24 -12.22
N VAL A 189 23.33 -1.54 -11.27
CA VAL A 189 23.91 -0.56 -10.36
C VAL A 189 24.91 0.21 -11.22
N GLU A 190 24.54 1.42 -11.65
CA GLU A 190 25.53 2.36 -12.15
C GLU A 190 26.38 2.84 -10.96
N VAL A 191 27.68 2.65 -11.09
CA VAL A 191 28.75 3.06 -10.16
C VAL A 191 28.94 4.57 -10.23
#